data_fee445b8aa61e596d3252e9d11d9389d
#
_entry.id   fee445b8aa61e596d3252e9d11d9389d
#
_cell.length_a   1.000
_cell.length_b   1.000
_cell.length_c   1.000
_cell.angle_alpha   90.00
_cell.angle_beta   90.00
_cell.angle_gamma   90.00
#
_symmetry.space_group_name_H-M   'P 1'
#
loop_
_entity.id
_entity.type
_entity.pdbx_description
1 polymer ?
#
loop_
_entity_poly.entity_id
_entity_poly.type
_entity_poly.pdbx_seq_one_letter_code
_entity_poly.pdbx_strand_id
1 'polypeptide(L)'
;MKILKKVIWSILGILILSAIGGYIYFDQKFSPEKNYLTAKNESGSVPFKWLGNEKNVLLLPIHFENDTTKYYLQFDTGSPYTFFYSNPIKNIRQISLKNDVAATSFTIGKTKVSSSNFKIYKSSADNDNKSLKIIGTIGADILENRKTIINFKQNYISLNLSKIPSSFQSKTFDFKFKKRKIIFDGFLKGKEGKFLYDSGSSAYELLTNKEVWQELKQTNSKINIEKSQSWDHILTTYTANCTQKIQIGNCKIPLNKVTYVEGYSQTQYYMMKFSGMTGMLGNRLFLDNILYIDCTQNKAGIE
;
A
#
# COMPACT_ATOMS: atom_id res chain seq x y z
N MET A 1 -11.51 35.87 41.50
CA MET A 1 -12.24 35.21 40.42
C MET A 1 -11.88 35.66 39.00
N LYS A 2 -11.86 37.00 38.69
CA LYS A 2 -11.58 37.52 37.32
C LYS A 2 -10.17 37.14 36.79
N ILE A 3 -9.13 37.18 37.65
CA ILE A 3 -7.75 36.85 37.26
C ILE A 3 -7.61 35.37 36.97
N LEU A 4 -8.18 34.48 37.81
CA LEU A 4 -8.16 33.04 37.58
C LEU A 4 -8.81 32.63 36.26
N LYS A 5 -9.95 33.25 35.90
CA LYS A 5 -10.58 33.03 34.60
C LYS A 5 -9.67 33.43 33.44
N LYS A 6 -8.98 34.58 33.53
CA LYS A 6 -8.02 35.01 32.48
C LYS A 6 -6.87 34.03 32.33
N VAL A 7 -6.29 33.52 33.42
CA VAL A 7 -5.23 32.53 33.39
C VAL A 7 -5.72 31.21 32.75
N ILE A 8 -6.89 30.71 33.11
CA ILE A 8 -7.47 29.53 32.52
C ILE A 8 -7.67 29.70 31.00
N TRP A 9 -8.22 30.82 30.55
CA TRP A 9 -8.41 31.11 29.12
C TRP A 9 -7.07 31.20 28.36
N SER A 10 -6.04 31.79 29.00
CA SER A 10 -4.71 31.86 28.38
C SER A 10 -4.08 30.48 28.23
N ILE A 11 -4.17 29.64 29.24
CA ILE A 11 -3.68 28.24 29.20
C ILE A 11 -4.45 27.45 28.10
N LEU A 12 -5.76 27.57 28.06
CA LEU A 12 -6.58 26.92 27.03
C LEU A 12 -6.21 27.39 25.61
N GLY A 13 -5.99 28.68 25.43
CA GLY A 13 -5.52 29.23 24.17
C GLY A 13 -4.16 28.67 23.73
N ILE A 14 -3.19 28.56 24.67
CA ILE A 14 -1.89 27.99 24.38
C ILE A 14 -2.02 26.48 24.00
N LEU A 15 -2.86 25.73 24.72
CA LEU A 15 -3.09 24.31 24.42
C LEU A 15 -3.72 24.13 23.02
N ILE A 16 -4.70 24.95 22.67
CA ILE A 16 -5.33 24.89 21.33
C ILE A 16 -4.30 25.26 20.25
N LEU A 17 -3.52 26.32 20.42
CA LEU A 17 -2.47 26.70 19.46
C LEU A 17 -1.40 25.61 19.32
N SER A 18 -0.99 25.01 20.43
CA SER A 18 -0.04 23.89 20.42
C SER A 18 -0.61 22.65 19.70
N ALA A 19 -1.90 22.35 19.90
CA ALA A 19 -2.56 21.25 19.20
C ALA A 19 -2.67 21.51 17.70
N ILE A 20 -3.04 22.74 17.31
CA ILE A 20 -3.10 23.17 15.90
C ILE A 20 -1.70 23.12 15.27
N GLY A 21 -0.70 23.71 15.93
CA GLY A 21 0.69 23.69 15.46
C GLY A 21 1.24 22.27 15.32
N GLY A 22 0.98 21.41 16.30
CA GLY A 22 1.30 19.99 16.24
C GLY A 22 0.63 19.27 15.07
N TYR A 23 -0.68 19.51 14.88
CA TYR A 23 -1.41 18.94 13.75
C TYR A 23 -0.82 19.34 12.40
N ILE A 24 -0.57 20.64 12.19
CA ILE A 24 0.02 21.16 10.93
C ILE A 24 1.41 20.57 10.71
N TYR A 25 2.26 20.55 11.74
CA TYR A 25 3.60 19.99 11.66
C TYR A 25 3.57 18.50 11.25
N PHE A 26 2.76 17.68 11.92
CA PHE A 26 2.67 16.27 11.60
C PHE A 26 1.99 16.04 10.25
N ASP A 27 0.98 16.83 9.89
CA ASP A 27 0.33 16.73 8.60
C ASP A 27 1.32 17.00 7.46
N GLN A 28 2.15 18.02 7.56
CA GLN A 28 3.21 18.32 6.59
C GLN A 28 4.30 17.25 6.57
N LYS A 29 4.79 16.85 7.74
CA LYS A 29 5.86 15.84 7.87
C LYS A 29 5.51 14.49 7.23
N PHE A 30 4.25 14.08 7.30
CA PHE A 30 3.77 12.82 6.73
C PHE A 30 3.06 12.98 5.38
N SER A 31 3.08 14.16 4.79
CA SER A 31 2.60 14.36 3.44
C SER A 31 3.68 13.97 2.43
N PRO A 32 3.37 13.15 1.43
CA PRO A 32 4.34 12.84 0.40
C PRO A 32 4.69 14.09 -0.41
N GLU A 33 5.93 14.14 -0.86
CA GLU A 33 6.39 15.17 -1.79
C GLU A 33 5.59 15.15 -3.10
N LYS A 34 5.70 16.22 -3.89
CA LYS A 34 5.10 16.28 -5.23
C LYS A 34 5.42 15.02 -6.03
N ASN A 35 4.44 14.53 -6.76
CA ASN A 35 4.65 13.41 -7.67
C ASN A 35 5.44 13.87 -8.90
N TYR A 36 6.64 13.34 -9.07
CA TYR A 36 7.48 13.58 -10.24
C TYR A 36 7.37 12.47 -11.28
N LEU A 37 6.59 11.42 -10.99
CA LEU A 37 6.40 10.29 -11.88
C LEU A 37 5.40 10.65 -12.97
N THR A 38 5.77 10.41 -14.21
CA THR A 38 4.86 10.48 -15.35
C THR A 38 4.58 9.09 -15.88
N ALA A 39 3.33 8.84 -16.27
CA ALA A 39 2.92 7.61 -16.93
C ALA A 39 2.10 7.96 -18.17
N LYS A 40 2.54 7.50 -19.34
CA LYS A 40 1.89 7.74 -20.63
C LYS A 40 1.42 6.43 -21.22
N ASN A 41 0.28 6.46 -21.92
CA ASN A 41 -0.41 5.34 -22.55
C ASN A 41 -0.99 4.33 -21.54
N GLU A 42 -1.99 3.60 -21.96
CA GLU A 42 -2.50 2.44 -21.21
C GLU A 42 -1.54 1.26 -21.32
N SER A 43 -1.41 0.48 -20.26
CA SER A 43 -0.46 -0.64 -20.26
C SER A 43 -0.94 -1.84 -21.11
N GLY A 44 -2.23 -1.97 -21.33
CA GLY A 44 -2.84 -3.25 -21.64
C GLY A 44 -2.81 -4.17 -20.41
N SER A 45 -3.16 -5.43 -20.60
CA SER A 45 -3.10 -6.43 -19.55
C SER A 45 -1.65 -6.92 -19.35
N VAL A 46 -1.04 -6.57 -18.24
CA VAL A 46 0.34 -6.92 -17.90
C VAL A 46 0.32 -8.06 -16.89
N PRO A 47 0.75 -9.27 -17.27
CA PRO A 47 0.84 -10.39 -16.34
C PRO A 47 1.84 -10.08 -15.23
N PHE A 48 1.41 -10.27 -13.98
CA PHE A 48 2.31 -10.17 -12.83
C PHE A 48 2.71 -11.54 -12.31
N LYS A 49 3.76 -11.58 -11.51
CA LYS A 49 4.24 -12.79 -10.84
C LYS A 49 4.09 -12.66 -9.34
N TRP A 50 3.82 -13.79 -8.71
CA TRP A 50 3.93 -13.92 -7.27
C TRP A 50 5.31 -14.42 -6.87
N LEU A 51 5.87 -13.85 -5.81
CA LEU A 51 7.05 -14.36 -5.12
C LEU A 51 6.61 -14.98 -3.79
N GLY A 52 7.19 -16.15 -3.48
CA GLY A 52 6.85 -16.93 -2.29
C GLY A 52 5.59 -17.80 -2.47
N ASN A 53 5.56 -18.92 -1.75
CA ASN A 53 4.48 -19.89 -1.82
C ASN A 53 3.13 -19.32 -1.32
N GLU A 54 3.20 -18.38 -0.38
CA GLU A 54 2.04 -17.71 0.20
C GLU A 54 1.64 -16.42 -0.57
N LYS A 55 2.15 -16.23 -1.81
CA LYS A 55 1.91 -15.01 -2.61
C LYS A 55 2.33 -13.74 -1.87
N ASN A 56 3.52 -13.78 -1.28
CA ASN A 56 4.01 -12.76 -0.36
C ASN A 56 4.26 -11.41 -1.04
N VAL A 57 4.66 -11.44 -2.32
CA VAL A 57 5.00 -10.24 -3.08
C VAL A 57 4.44 -10.34 -4.50
N LEU A 58 3.78 -9.28 -4.95
CA LEU A 58 3.34 -9.10 -6.32
C LEU A 58 4.41 -8.36 -7.10
N LEU A 59 4.92 -8.98 -8.17
CA LEU A 59 6.00 -8.47 -9.01
C LEU A 59 5.48 -8.08 -10.39
N LEU A 60 5.73 -6.83 -10.80
CA LEU A 60 5.45 -6.33 -12.13
C LEU A 60 6.71 -6.38 -12.99
N PRO A 61 6.63 -6.97 -14.19
CA PRO A 61 7.72 -6.93 -15.15
C PRO A 61 7.87 -5.52 -15.72
N ILE A 62 9.12 -5.07 -15.84
CA ILE A 62 9.47 -3.82 -16.50
C ILE A 62 10.54 -4.04 -17.55
N HIS A 63 10.60 -3.15 -18.53
CA HIS A 63 11.60 -3.16 -19.60
C HIS A 63 12.21 -1.78 -19.78
N PHE A 64 13.52 -1.73 -19.89
CA PHE A 64 14.24 -0.54 -20.33
C PHE A 64 14.40 -0.54 -21.84
N GLU A 65 14.48 0.63 -22.43
CA GLU A 65 14.70 0.79 -23.86
C GLU A 65 16.07 0.21 -24.25
N ASN A 66 16.11 -0.55 -25.34
CA ASN A 66 17.32 -1.23 -25.83
C ASN A 66 17.96 -2.21 -24.82
N ASP A 67 17.18 -2.77 -23.89
CA ASP A 67 17.61 -3.81 -22.97
C ASP A 67 16.67 -5.01 -23.05
N THR A 68 17.19 -6.18 -23.39
CA THR A 68 16.42 -7.42 -23.46
C THR A 68 16.21 -8.08 -22.09
N THR A 69 16.90 -7.57 -21.08
CA THR A 69 16.79 -8.09 -19.71
C THR A 69 15.43 -7.77 -19.11
N LYS A 70 14.81 -8.78 -18.51
CA LYS A 70 13.56 -8.62 -17.80
C LYS A 70 13.84 -8.30 -16.33
N TYR A 71 13.45 -7.12 -15.93
CA TYR A 71 13.50 -6.67 -14.53
C TYR A 71 12.12 -6.70 -13.90
N TYR A 72 12.08 -6.66 -12.58
CA TYR A 72 10.85 -6.63 -11.81
C TYR A 72 10.87 -5.54 -10.76
N LEU A 73 9.71 -4.94 -10.52
CA LEU A 73 9.45 -4.08 -9.36
C LEU A 73 8.34 -4.70 -8.53
N GLN A 74 8.48 -4.66 -7.21
CA GLN A 74 7.38 -5.00 -6.30
C GLN A 74 6.27 -3.97 -6.44
N PHE A 75 5.03 -4.40 -6.55
CA PHE A 75 3.88 -3.48 -6.49
C PHE A 75 3.44 -3.33 -5.04
N ASP A 76 3.58 -2.13 -4.49
CA ASP A 76 3.38 -1.84 -3.07
C ASP A 76 2.65 -0.51 -2.88
N THR A 77 1.32 -0.58 -2.67
CA THR A 77 0.47 0.60 -2.41
C THR A 77 0.62 1.18 -1.00
N GLY A 78 1.29 0.46 -0.10
CA GLY A 78 1.72 0.97 1.20
C GLY A 78 2.89 1.95 1.10
N SER A 79 3.69 1.84 0.03
CA SER A 79 4.75 2.81 -0.30
C SER A 79 4.16 4.02 -1.04
N PRO A 80 4.39 5.27 -0.57
CA PRO A 80 3.93 6.45 -1.28
C PRO A 80 4.76 6.79 -2.52
N TYR A 81 5.91 6.13 -2.74
CA TYR A 81 6.85 6.43 -3.81
C TYR A 81 7.28 5.17 -4.54
N THR A 82 7.47 5.32 -5.85
CA THR A 82 8.27 4.39 -6.66
C THR A 82 9.75 4.67 -6.41
N PHE A 83 10.52 3.61 -6.13
CA PHE A 83 11.94 3.72 -5.80
C PHE A 83 12.73 2.51 -6.28
N PHE A 84 14.05 2.68 -6.34
CA PHE A 84 14.97 1.62 -6.68
C PHE A 84 15.86 1.22 -5.50
N TYR A 85 16.34 -0.02 -5.51
CA TYR A 85 17.37 -0.49 -4.60
C TYR A 85 18.75 -0.17 -5.15
N SER A 86 19.64 0.38 -4.31
CA SER A 86 20.93 0.89 -4.73
C SER A 86 21.83 -0.16 -5.40
N ASN A 87 21.85 -1.40 -4.87
CA ASN A 87 22.77 -2.43 -5.39
C ASN A 87 22.36 -2.95 -6.77
N PRO A 88 21.13 -3.41 -7.03
CA PRO A 88 20.76 -4.02 -8.31
C PRO A 88 20.79 -3.04 -9.49
N ILE A 89 20.71 -1.72 -9.25
CA ILE A 89 20.66 -0.73 -10.34
C ILE A 89 22.02 -0.19 -10.77
N LYS A 90 23.11 -0.47 -10.04
CA LYS A 90 24.46 0.10 -10.31
C LYS A 90 24.96 -0.13 -11.73
N ASN A 91 24.61 -1.27 -12.32
CA ASN A 91 25.10 -1.69 -13.63
C ASN A 91 24.04 -1.57 -14.74
N ILE A 92 22.91 -0.91 -14.49
CA ILE A 92 21.84 -0.69 -15.48
C ILE A 92 22.15 0.62 -16.20
N ARG A 93 22.59 0.54 -17.46
CA ARG A 93 23.02 1.71 -18.26
C ARG A 93 21.92 2.74 -18.49
N GLN A 94 20.65 2.31 -18.47
CA GLN A 94 19.48 3.16 -18.69
C GLN A 94 19.10 4.00 -17.46
N ILE A 95 19.78 3.81 -16.34
CA ILE A 95 19.53 4.55 -15.10
C ILE A 95 20.67 5.53 -14.87
N SER A 96 20.38 6.82 -14.92
CA SER A 96 21.33 7.87 -14.54
C SER A 96 21.21 8.12 -13.04
N LEU A 97 22.32 7.93 -12.33
CA LEU A 97 22.41 8.13 -10.88
C LEU A 97 23.00 9.51 -10.58
N LYS A 98 22.32 10.30 -9.75
CA LYS A 98 22.81 11.59 -9.28
C LYS A 98 22.46 11.76 -7.81
N ASN A 99 23.47 11.80 -6.94
CA ASN A 99 23.29 11.79 -5.49
C ASN A 99 22.41 10.58 -5.06
N ASP A 100 21.33 10.83 -4.32
CA ASP A 100 20.41 9.81 -3.81
C ASP A 100 19.15 9.61 -4.68
N VAL A 101 19.20 10.04 -5.96
CA VAL A 101 18.09 9.90 -6.89
C VAL A 101 18.53 9.27 -8.21
N ALA A 102 17.58 8.61 -8.85
CA ALA A 102 17.73 8.02 -10.17
C ALA A 102 16.83 8.74 -11.18
N ALA A 103 17.39 9.01 -12.37
CA ALA A 103 16.62 9.47 -13.53
C ALA A 103 16.59 8.37 -14.56
N THR A 104 15.39 7.96 -14.97
CA THR A 104 15.21 6.91 -15.97
C THR A 104 13.80 6.91 -16.55
N SER A 105 13.63 6.12 -17.61
CA SER A 105 12.31 5.70 -18.09
C SER A 105 12.31 4.21 -18.39
N PHE A 106 11.19 3.55 -18.09
CA PHE A 106 10.95 2.14 -18.37
C PHE A 106 9.50 1.94 -18.80
N THR A 107 9.17 0.76 -19.29
CA THR A 107 7.80 0.40 -19.64
C THR A 107 7.25 -0.70 -18.76
N ILE A 108 5.95 -0.61 -18.48
CA ILE A 108 5.11 -1.66 -17.89
C ILE A 108 4.05 -1.98 -18.93
N GLY A 109 4.18 -3.08 -19.63
CA GLY A 109 3.41 -3.29 -20.86
C GLY A 109 3.65 -2.14 -21.84
N LYS A 110 2.57 -1.43 -22.25
CA LYS A 110 2.66 -0.26 -23.13
C LYS A 110 2.76 1.08 -22.38
N THR A 111 2.60 1.11 -21.07
CA THR A 111 2.75 2.34 -20.27
C THR A 111 4.22 2.70 -20.15
N LYS A 112 4.62 3.86 -20.67
CA LYS A 112 5.94 4.45 -20.43
C LYS A 112 5.91 5.23 -19.13
N VAL A 113 6.70 4.78 -18.15
CA VAL A 113 6.90 5.41 -16.85
C VAL A 113 8.22 6.12 -16.82
N SER A 114 8.27 7.38 -16.38
CA SER A 114 9.53 8.14 -16.29
C SER A 114 9.51 9.14 -15.13
N SER A 115 10.69 9.38 -14.57
CA SER A 115 10.95 10.42 -13.59
C SER A 115 12.44 10.79 -13.62
N SER A 116 12.74 12.02 -13.28
CA SER A 116 14.12 12.46 -12.97
C SER A 116 14.45 12.37 -11.48
N ASN A 117 13.52 11.86 -10.66
CA ASN A 117 13.61 11.93 -9.20
C ASN A 117 13.08 10.65 -8.52
N PHE A 118 13.40 9.46 -9.07
CA PHE A 118 13.14 8.23 -8.35
C PHE A 118 14.06 8.13 -7.13
N LYS A 119 13.50 7.89 -5.95
CA LYS A 119 14.28 7.68 -4.72
C LYS A 119 15.10 6.40 -4.82
N ILE A 120 16.25 6.38 -4.13
CA ILE A 120 17.12 5.22 -4.04
C ILE A 120 17.22 4.83 -2.57
N TYR A 121 16.92 3.57 -2.28
CA TYR A 121 17.07 3.02 -0.92
C TYR A 121 18.16 1.95 -0.89
N LYS A 122 18.92 1.91 0.18
CA LYS A 122 19.83 0.80 0.44
C LYS A 122 19.00 -0.47 0.63
N SER A 123 19.30 -1.50 -0.15
CA SER A 123 18.72 -2.82 0.10
C SER A 123 19.44 -3.46 1.28
N SER A 124 18.73 -3.86 2.30
CA SER A 124 19.26 -4.69 3.40
C SER A 124 19.24 -6.18 3.06
N ALA A 125 18.53 -6.57 2.00
CA ALA A 125 18.45 -7.95 1.55
C ALA A 125 19.33 -8.14 0.30
N ASP A 126 20.32 -8.99 0.39
CA ASP A 126 20.77 -9.75 -0.77
C ASP A 126 19.54 -10.54 -1.22
N ASN A 127 19.00 -10.16 -2.39
CA ASN A 127 17.91 -10.91 -2.97
C ASN A 127 18.45 -12.30 -3.34
N ASP A 128 18.32 -13.27 -2.42
CA ASP A 128 18.71 -14.67 -2.62
C ASP A 128 17.99 -15.34 -3.80
N ASN A 129 17.03 -14.64 -4.38
CA ASN A 129 16.31 -15.09 -5.57
C ASN A 129 17.09 -14.74 -6.84
N LYS A 130 18.20 -15.46 -7.08
CA LYS A 130 19.06 -15.31 -8.26
C LYS A 130 18.33 -15.41 -9.61
N SER A 131 17.07 -15.91 -9.62
CA SER A 131 16.28 -16.11 -10.83
C SER A 131 15.47 -14.87 -11.28
N LEU A 132 15.13 -13.94 -10.37
CA LEU A 132 14.34 -12.76 -10.67
C LEU A 132 15.11 -11.48 -10.32
N LYS A 133 15.33 -10.64 -11.32
CA LYS A 133 16.03 -9.35 -11.14
C LYS A 133 15.08 -8.32 -10.58
N ILE A 134 14.82 -8.34 -9.26
CA ILE A 134 14.01 -7.35 -8.56
C ILE A 134 14.89 -6.15 -8.24
N ILE A 135 14.53 -4.97 -8.77
CA ILE A 135 15.37 -3.77 -8.71
C ILE A 135 14.78 -2.64 -7.88
N GLY A 136 13.58 -2.80 -7.37
CA GLY A 136 12.90 -1.76 -6.57
C GLY A 136 11.42 -2.05 -6.36
N THR A 137 10.69 -0.97 -6.10
CA THR A 137 9.25 -0.99 -5.78
C THR A 137 8.52 0.06 -6.59
N ILE A 138 7.35 -0.28 -7.11
CA ILE A 138 6.34 0.65 -7.63
C ILE A 138 5.41 1.00 -6.49
N GLY A 139 5.41 2.26 -6.09
CA GLY A 139 4.57 2.79 -5.03
C GLY A 139 3.21 3.29 -5.54
N ALA A 140 2.40 3.81 -4.60
CA ALA A 140 1.08 4.36 -4.92
C ALA A 140 1.11 5.65 -5.77
N ASP A 141 2.27 6.26 -5.97
CA ASP A 141 2.47 7.39 -6.89
C ASP A 141 2.12 7.05 -8.34
N ILE A 142 2.24 5.77 -8.75
CA ILE A 142 1.79 5.31 -10.07
C ILE A 142 0.28 5.39 -10.25
N LEU A 143 -0.48 5.36 -9.17
CA LEU A 143 -1.95 5.39 -9.18
C LEU A 143 -2.51 6.81 -9.15
N GLU A 144 -1.72 7.80 -8.72
CA GLU A 144 -2.19 9.18 -8.54
C GLU A 144 -2.70 9.78 -9.86
N ASN A 145 -3.97 10.26 -9.84
CA ASN A 145 -4.71 10.75 -11.00
C ASN A 145 -4.86 9.72 -12.15
N ARG A 146 -4.94 8.44 -11.84
CA ARG A 146 -5.05 7.36 -12.83
C ARG A 146 -6.07 6.30 -12.42
N LYS A 147 -6.48 5.51 -13.42
CA LYS A 147 -7.38 4.37 -13.27
C LYS A 147 -6.59 3.08 -13.46
N THR A 148 -6.84 2.11 -12.61
CA THR A 148 -6.10 0.83 -12.59
C THR A 148 -7.06 -0.32 -12.33
N ILE A 149 -6.83 -1.44 -12.99
CA ILE A 149 -7.43 -2.75 -12.64
C ILE A 149 -6.33 -3.68 -12.16
N ILE A 150 -6.62 -4.40 -11.10
CA ILE A 150 -5.82 -5.54 -10.64
C ILE A 150 -6.74 -6.76 -10.70
N ASN A 151 -6.50 -7.65 -11.65
CA ASN A 151 -7.25 -8.89 -11.77
C ASN A 151 -6.45 -10.01 -11.10
N PHE A 152 -6.81 -10.31 -9.86
CA PHE A 152 -6.15 -11.35 -9.08
C PHE A 152 -6.52 -12.75 -9.56
N LYS A 153 -7.72 -12.93 -10.12
CA LYS A 153 -8.18 -14.24 -10.68
C LYS A 153 -7.30 -14.68 -11.85
N GLN A 154 -6.90 -13.72 -12.69
CA GLN A 154 -6.15 -13.99 -13.91
C GLN A 154 -4.69 -13.50 -13.85
N ASN A 155 -4.25 -12.98 -12.70
CA ASN A 155 -2.89 -12.51 -12.42
C ASN A 155 -2.38 -11.47 -13.43
N TYR A 156 -3.16 -10.42 -13.70
CA TYR A 156 -2.70 -9.28 -14.49
C TYR A 156 -3.11 -7.95 -13.86
N ILE A 157 -2.38 -6.91 -14.20
CA ILE A 157 -2.70 -5.52 -13.90
C ILE A 157 -2.85 -4.72 -15.20
N SER A 158 -3.77 -3.75 -15.22
CA SER A 158 -3.86 -2.76 -16.29
C SER A 158 -3.78 -1.37 -15.68
N LEU A 159 -2.78 -0.62 -16.08
CA LEU A 159 -2.46 0.71 -15.56
C LEU A 159 -2.88 1.81 -16.52
N ASN A 160 -3.19 2.99 -15.95
CA ASN A 160 -3.44 4.21 -16.70
C ASN A 160 -4.57 4.09 -17.72
N LEU A 161 -5.67 3.45 -17.33
CA LEU A 161 -6.84 3.26 -18.19
C LEU A 161 -7.47 4.61 -18.56
N SER A 162 -7.83 4.78 -19.83
CA SER A 162 -8.54 5.98 -20.32
C SER A 162 -10.00 6.00 -19.89
N LYS A 163 -10.65 4.82 -19.83
CA LYS A 163 -12.07 4.67 -19.53
C LYS A 163 -12.31 3.73 -18.36
N ILE A 164 -13.44 3.91 -17.70
CA ILE A 164 -13.95 2.92 -16.75
C ILE A 164 -14.39 1.66 -17.52
N PRO A 165 -13.98 0.45 -17.11
CA PRO A 165 -14.44 -0.78 -17.72
C PRO A 165 -15.94 -0.96 -17.57
N SER A 166 -16.59 -1.56 -18.57
CA SER A 166 -18.05 -1.72 -18.59
C SER A 166 -18.58 -2.48 -17.38
N SER A 167 -17.85 -3.48 -16.89
CA SER A 167 -18.24 -4.26 -15.71
C SER A 167 -18.29 -3.44 -14.39
N PHE A 168 -17.63 -2.27 -14.36
CA PHE A 168 -17.58 -1.40 -13.17
C PHE A 168 -18.42 -0.14 -13.28
N GLN A 169 -19.05 0.15 -14.42
CA GLN A 169 -19.79 1.41 -14.64
C GLN A 169 -20.89 1.68 -13.58
N SER A 170 -21.56 0.63 -13.09
CA SER A 170 -22.61 0.72 -12.06
C SER A 170 -22.24 0.11 -10.71
N LYS A 171 -21.02 -0.36 -10.54
CA LYS A 171 -20.58 -1.14 -9.36
C LYS A 171 -19.48 -0.45 -8.56
N THR A 172 -19.34 0.86 -8.71
CA THR A 172 -18.32 1.60 -7.95
C THR A 172 -18.85 2.15 -6.64
N PHE A 173 -17.95 2.34 -5.70
CA PHE A 173 -18.17 2.97 -4.41
C PHE A 173 -17.05 4.00 -4.14
N ASP A 174 -17.29 4.91 -3.20
CA ASP A 174 -16.32 5.92 -2.82
C ASP A 174 -15.21 5.33 -1.96
N PHE A 175 -13.98 5.81 -2.19
CA PHE A 175 -12.84 5.56 -1.31
C PHE A 175 -12.05 6.87 -1.09
N LYS A 176 -11.09 6.85 -0.16
CA LYS A 176 -10.23 8.00 0.09
C LYS A 176 -8.82 7.71 -0.40
N PHE A 177 -8.35 8.53 -1.37
CA PHE A 177 -6.94 8.56 -1.75
C PHE A 177 -6.27 9.76 -1.06
N LYS A 178 -5.76 9.53 0.14
CA LYS A 178 -5.14 10.59 0.95
C LYS A 178 -3.68 10.27 1.22
N LYS A 179 -2.79 11.20 0.91
CA LYS A 179 -1.33 11.03 1.08
C LYS A 179 -0.82 9.75 0.39
N ARG A 180 -1.35 9.45 -0.79
CA ARG A 180 -1.11 8.23 -1.58
C ARG A 180 -1.44 6.94 -0.84
N LYS A 181 -2.39 6.97 0.06
CA LYS A 181 -2.94 5.79 0.72
C LYS A 181 -4.36 5.54 0.26
N ILE A 182 -4.67 4.30 -0.07
CA ILE A 182 -5.99 3.83 -0.49
C ILE A 182 -6.73 3.39 0.77
N ILE A 183 -7.77 4.12 1.15
CA ILE A 183 -8.53 3.86 2.36
C ILE A 183 -9.98 3.59 1.98
N PHE A 184 -10.44 2.38 2.26
CA PHE A 184 -11.83 1.96 2.11
C PHE A 184 -12.59 2.16 3.41
N ASP A 185 -13.79 2.74 3.34
CA ASP A 185 -14.77 2.63 4.40
C ASP A 185 -15.54 1.30 4.22
N GLY A 186 -15.82 0.58 5.29
CA GLY A 186 -16.45 -0.73 5.22
C GLY A 186 -17.01 -1.21 6.56
N PHE A 187 -17.53 -2.44 6.58
CA PHE A 187 -18.10 -3.04 7.79
C PHE A 187 -17.43 -4.39 8.10
N LEU A 188 -17.14 -4.62 9.36
CA LEU A 188 -16.63 -5.87 9.89
C LEU A 188 -17.41 -6.23 11.16
N LYS A 189 -18.06 -7.42 11.20
CA LYS A 189 -18.98 -7.82 12.26
C LYS A 189 -20.08 -6.78 12.56
N GLY A 190 -20.61 -6.12 11.53
CA GLY A 190 -21.62 -5.08 11.67
C GLY A 190 -21.12 -3.73 12.21
N LYS A 191 -19.84 -3.61 12.57
CA LYS A 191 -19.19 -2.35 13.00
C LYS A 191 -18.58 -1.67 11.80
N GLU A 192 -18.78 -0.38 11.68
CA GLU A 192 -18.13 0.47 10.69
C GLU A 192 -16.62 0.58 10.95
N GLY A 193 -15.82 0.60 9.90
CA GLY A 193 -14.38 0.67 10.00
C GLY A 193 -13.72 1.25 8.76
N LYS A 194 -12.47 1.68 8.93
CA LYS A 194 -11.61 2.16 7.85
C LYS A 194 -10.48 1.18 7.62
N PHE A 195 -10.26 0.83 6.37
CA PHE A 195 -9.30 -0.19 5.99
C PHE A 195 -8.31 0.38 4.97
N LEU A 196 -7.03 0.35 5.31
CA LEU A 196 -5.96 0.69 4.38
C LEU A 196 -5.70 -0.50 3.45
N TYR A 197 -5.79 -0.30 2.13
CA TYR A 197 -5.32 -1.31 1.19
C TYR A 197 -3.81 -1.15 0.96
N ASP A 198 -3.08 -2.23 1.23
CA ASP A 198 -1.62 -2.30 1.13
C ASP A 198 -1.21 -3.58 0.38
N SER A 199 -0.87 -3.42 -0.90
CA SER A 199 -0.40 -4.55 -1.71
C SER A 199 0.99 -5.05 -1.32
N GLY A 200 1.76 -4.28 -0.54
CA GLY A 200 3.02 -4.72 0.07
C GLY A 200 2.81 -5.74 1.19
N SER A 201 1.66 -5.70 1.86
CA SER A 201 1.24 -6.70 2.86
C SER A 201 0.54 -7.92 2.24
N SER A 202 1.01 -8.38 1.09
CA SER A 202 0.35 -9.28 0.16
C SER A 202 -0.08 -10.62 0.74
N ALA A 203 0.73 -11.19 1.65
CA ALA A 203 0.48 -12.51 2.26
C ALA A 203 -0.70 -12.55 3.23
N TYR A 204 -1.26 -11.40 3.59
CA TYR A 204 -2.29 -11.29 4.62
C TYR A 204 -3.65 -10.90 4.02
N GLU A 205 -4.74 -11.36 4.64
CA GLU A 205 -6.09 -10.91 4.33
C GLU A 205 -6.39 -9.62 5.10
N LEU A 206 -6.22 -9.66 6.43
CA LEU A 206 -6.39 -8.51 7.32
C LEU A 206 -5.30 -8.49 8.39
N LEU A 207 -4.52 -7.42 8.39
CA LEU A 207 -3.64 -7.06 9.51
C LEU A 207 -4.36 -6.06 10.41
N THR A 208 -4.44 -6.34 11.71
CA THR A 208 -5.18 -5.50 12.65
C THR A 208 -4.50 -5.44 14.01
N ASN A 209 -5.08 -4.73 14.98
CA ASN A 209 -4.58 -4.72 16.35
C ASN A 209 -4.99 -6.01 17.10
N LYS A 210 -4.39 -6.22 18.28
CA LYS A 210 -4.57 -7.43 19.07
C LYS A 210 -6.01 -7.61 19.56
N GLU A 211 -6.67 -6.52 19.91
CA GLU A 211 -8.05 -6.49 20.41
C GLU A 211 -9.03 -6.97 19.34
N VAL A 212 -8.98 -6.36 18.15
CA VAL A 212 -9.81 -6.76 16.99
C VAL A 212 -9.48 -8.19 16.55
N TRP A 213 -8.19 -8.56 16.55
CA TRP A 213 -7.77 -9.92 16.24
C TRP A 213 -8.38 -10.95 17.21
N GLN A 214 -8.41 -10.65 18.51
CA GLN A 214 -9.03 -11.52 19.50
C GLN A 214 -10.54 -11.67 19.32
N GLU A 215 -11.22 -10.60 18.88
CA GLU A 215 -12.67 -10.64 18.56
C GLU A 215 -12.98 -11.47 17.30
N LEU A 216 -12.04 -11.56 16.36
CA LEU A 216 -12.25 -12.17 15.05
C LEU A 216 -11.81 -13.62 14.95
N LYS A 217 -10.75 -13.99 15.68
CA LYS A 217 -10.21 -15.34 15.62
C LYS A 217 -11.24 -16.39 16.06
N GLN A 218 -11.24 -17.52 15.39
CA GLN A 218 -12.03 -18.66 15.83
C GLN A 218 -11.56 -19.18 17.18
N THR A 219 -12.49 -19.56 18.03
CA THR A 219 -12.19 -20.27 19.28
C THR A 219 -11.42 -21.55 18.95
N ASN A 220 -10.34 -21.82 19.70
CA ASN A 220 -9.47 -23.00 19.49
C ASN A 220 -8.73 -23.04 18.14
N SER A 221 -8.68 -21.95 17.38
CA SER A 221 -7.86 -21.88 16.18
C SER A 221 -6.38 -22.03 16.51
N LYS A 222 -5.67 -22.86 15.73
CA LYS A 222 -4.20 -22.89 15.77
C LYS A 222 -3.67 -21.52 15.34
N ILE A 223 -2.79 -20.96 16.14
CA ILE A 223 -2.12 -19.70 15.85
C ILE A 223 -0.82 -20.01 15.12
N ASN A 224 -0.68 -19.49 13.90
CA ASN A 224 0.58 -19.54 13.17
C ASN A 224 1.42 -18.32 13.57
N ILE A 225 2.64 -18.56 14.08
CA ILE A 225 3.56 -17.51 14.53
C ILE A 225 4.74 -17.50 13.59
N GLU A 226 4.98 -16.36 12.93
CA GLU A 226 6.08 -16.19 12.00
C GLU A 226 6.87 -14.93 12.35
N LYS A 227 8.18 -14.97 12.14
CA LYS A 227 9.06 -13.80 12.24
C LYS A 227 9.35 -13.30 10.84
N SER A 228 9.14 -12.03 10.61
CA SER A 228 9.48 -11.36 9.34
C SER A 228 10.35 -10.13 9.62
N GLN A 229 11.29 -9.89 8.75
CA GLN A 229 12.07 -8.65 8.80
C GLN A 229 11.32 -7.56 8.05
N SER A 230 11.11 -6.43 8.70
CA SER A 230 10.55 -5.22 8.09
C SER A 230 11.50 -4.07 8.37
N TRP A 231 12.18 -3.60 7.32
CA TRP A 231 13.26 -2.62 7.46
C TRP A 231 14.33 -3.09 8.47
N ASP A 232 14.57 -2.34 9.53
CA ASP A 232 15.56 -2.65 10.56
C ASP A 232 14.96 -3.39 11.79
N HIS A 233 13.69 -3.81 11.74
CA HIS A 233 12.97 -4.45 12.84
C HIS A 233 12.54 -5.87 12.48
N ILE A 234 12.64 -6.77 13.47
CA ILE A 234 12.03 -8.10 13.41
C ILE A 234 10.61 -7.96 13.94
N LEU A 235 9.65 -8.20 13.08
CA LEU A 235 8.23 -8.25 13.41
C LEU A 235 7.81 -9.69 13.66
N THR A 236 6.94 -9.92 14.64
CA THR A 236 6.32 -11.22 14.87
C THR A 236 4.85 -11.13 14.52
N THR A 237 4.42 -11.97 13.59
CA THR A 237 3.02 -12.05 13.14
C THR A 237 2.33 -13.22 13.81
N TYR A 238 1.08 -13.02 14.19
CA TYR A 238 0.21 -14.02 14.81
C TYR A 238 -1.05 -14.16 13.96
N THR A 239 -1.11 -15.21 13.17
CA THR A 239 -2.22 -15.46 12.24
C THR A 239 -3.12 -16.56 12.78
N ALA A 240 -4.43 -16.30 12.80
CA ALA A 240 -5.47 -17.23 13.21
C ALA A 240 -6.54 -17.37 12.13
N ASN A 241 -7.25 -18.49 12.11
CA ASN A 241 -8.42 -18.64 11.26
C ASN A 241 -9.57 -17.73 11.74
N CYS A 242 -10.36 -17.30 10.78
CA CYS A 242 -11.51 -16.43 10.94
C CYS A 242 -12.65 -16.93 10.03
N THR A 243 -13.90 -16.72 10.41
CA THR A 243 -15.10 -17.08 9.61
C THR A 243 -16.02 -15.88 9.46
N GLN A 244 -15.43 -14.73 9.22
CA GLN A 244 -16.17 -13.49 9.07
C GLN A 244 -16.28 -13.08 7.59
N LYS A 245 -16.99 -12.02 7.33
CA LYS A 245 -17.00 -11.31 6.05
C LYS A 245 -16.68 -9.85 6.31
N ILE A 246 -15.84 -9.29 5.46
CA ILE A 246 -15.63 -7.85 5.40
C ILE A 246 -16.48 -7.29 4.25
N GLN A 247 -17.24 -6.25 4.52
CA GLN A 247 -18.02 -5.56 3.50
C GLN A 247 -17.30 -4.28 3.12
N ILE A 248 -17.01 -4.10 1.82
CA ILE A 248 -16.41 -2.89 1.25
C ILE A 248 -17.30 -2.47 0.08
N GLY A 249 -17.86 -1.26 0.15
CA GLY A 249 -18.92 -0.86 -0.77
C GLY A 249 -20.09 -1.86 -0.74
N ASN A 250 -20.47 -2.37 -1.90
CA ASN A 250 -21.53 -3.37 -2.05
C ASN A 250 -21.01 -4.82 -2.03
N CYS A 251 -19.71 -5.02 -1.89
CA CYS A 251 -19.09 -6.35 -1.93
C CYS A 251 -18.86 -6.91 -0.52
N LYS A 252 -19.28 -8.16 -0.31
CA LYS A 252 -19.00 -8.93 0.93
C LYS A 252 -17.95 -9.99 0.62
N ILE A 253 -16.75 -9.81 1.12
CA ILE A 253 -15.60 -10.66 0.86
C ILE A 253 -15.40 -11.59 2.07
N PRO A 254 -15.26 -12.91 1.88
CA PRO A 254 -14.90 -13.83 2.95
C PRO A 254 -13.55 -13.43 3.59
N LEU A 255 -13.49 -13.42 4.90
CA LEU A 255 -12.28 -13.22 5.70
C LEU A 255 -12.01 -14.55 6.43
N ASN A 256 -11.00 -15.27 5.94
CA ASN A 256 -10.66 -16.61 6.43
C ASN A 256 -9.51 -16.58 7.43
N LYS A 257 -8.66 -15.55 7.37
CA LYS A 257 -7.51 -15.37 8.26
C LYS A 257 -7.42 -13.93 8.75
N VAL A 258 -7.07 -13.78 10.02
CA VAL A 258 -6.81 -12.49 10.64
C VAL A 258 -5.45 -12.54 11.33
N THR A 259 -4.68 -11.46 11.20
CA THR A 259 -3.32 -11.37 11.71
C THR A 259 -3.14 -10.12 12.55
N TYR A 260 -2.44 -10.22 13.67
CA TYR A 260 -1.87 -9.06 14.34
C TYR A 260 -0.35 -9.15 14.37
N VAL A 261 0.31 -8.02 14.59
CA VAL A 261 1.76 -7.90 14.50
C VAL A 261 2.30 -7.27 15.79
N GLU A 262 3.36 -7.87 16.33
CA GLU A 262 4.17 -7.31 17.42
C GLU A 262 5.57 -6.95 16.93
N GLY A 263 6.25 -6.07 17.64
CA GLY A 263 7.62 -5.64 17.32
C GLY A 263 7.71 -4.29 16.61
N TYR A 264 6.59 -3.58 16.44
CA TYR A 264 6.63 -2.21 15.95
C TYR A 264 7.36 -1.28 16.93
N SER A 265 8.04 -0.26 16.39
CA SER A 265 8.52 0.84 17.22
C SER A 265 7.35 1.53 17.94
N GLN A 266 7.62 2.16 19.09
CA GLN A 266 6.58 2.91 19.81
C GLN A 266 5.88 3.94 18.92
N THR A 267 6.64 4.64 18.08
CA THR A 267 6.09 5.63 17.15
C THR A 267 5.14 4.99 16.14
N GLN A 268 5.52 3.87 15.53
CA GLN A 268 4.66 3.13 14.59
C GLN A 268 3.40 2.62 15.28
N TYR A 269 3.52 2.08 16.48
CA TYR A 269 2.37 1.62 17.28
C TYR A 269 1.38 2.74 17.54
N TYR A 270 1.84 3.91 18.02
CA TYR A 270 0.95 5.06 18.25
C TYR A 270 0.37 5.62 16.96
N MET A 271 1.14 5.68 15.88
CA MET A 271 0.62 6.10 14.58
C MET A 271 -0.51 5.19 14.10
N MET A 272 -0.37 3.88 14.22
CA MET A 272 -1.42 2.92 13.88
C MET A 272 -2.64 3.09 14.80
N LYS A 273 -2.42 3.15 16.12
CA LYS A 273 -3.49 3.28 17.12
C LYS A 273 -4.32 4.55 16.94
N PHE A 274 -3.68 5.69 16.63
CA PHE A 274 -4.37 6.97 16.45
C PHE A 274 -4.74 7.29 15.00
N SER A 275 -4.43 6.41 14.06
CA SER A 275 -4.81 6.59 12.65
C SER A 275 -6.32 6.51 12.41
N GLY A 276 -7.08 5.92 13.33
CA GLY A 276 -8.48 5.58 13.17
C GLY A 276 -8.73 4.43 12.19
N MET A 277 -7.67 3.68 11.79
CA MET A 277 -7.80 2.51 10.93
C MET A 277 -8.18 1.28 11.75
N THR A 278 -9.15 0.53 11.26
CA THR A 278 -9.54 -0.78 11.81
C THR A 278 -8.49 -1.83 11.46
N GLY A 279 -7.87 -1.71 10.29
CA GLY A 279 -6.82 -2.62 9.85
C GLY A 279 -6.31 -2.30 8.45
N MET A 280 -5.42 -3.17 7.99
CA MET A 280 -4.78 -3.10 6.68
C MET A 280 -5.13 -4.36 5.90
N LEU A 281 -5.56 -4.20 4.66
CA LEU A 281 -5.95 -5.27 3.74
C LEU A 281 -4.81 -5.55 2.78
N GLY A 282 -4.34 -6.79 2.76
CA GLY A 282 -3.39 -7.24 1.76
C GLY A 282 -4.07 -7.87 0.53
N ASN A 283 -3.26 -8.22 -0.46
CA ASN A 283 -3.75 -8.82 -1.70
C ASN A 283 -4.48 -10.14 -1.48
N ARG A 284 -4.12 -10.89 -0.45
CA ARG A 284 -4.71 -12.20 -0.15
C ARG A 284 -6.23 -12.15 0.02
N LEU A 285 -6.76 -11.06 0.55
CA LEU A 285 -8.21 -10.85 0.68
C LEU A 285 -8.91 -10.84 -0.69
N PHE A 286 -8.22 -10.40 -1.74
CA PHE A 286 -8.81 -10.13 -3.06
C PHE A 286 -8.46 -11.19 -4.11
N LEU A 287 -7.84 -12.34 -3.75
CA LEU A 287 -7.34 -13.32 -4.71
C LEU A 287 -8.43 -13.85 -5.67
N ASP A 288 -9.68 -13.90 -5.21
CA ASP A 288 -10.82 -14.33 -6.01
C ASP A 288 -11.61 -13.16 -6.61
N ASN A 289 -11.00 -11.96 -6.67
CA ASN A 289 -11.66 -10.74 -7.11
C ASN A 289 -10.87 -9.99 -8.19
N ILE A 290 -11.57 -9.07 -8.82
CA ILE A 290 -11.00 -8.01 -9.64
C ILE A 290 -11.18 -6.71 -8.88
N LEU A 291 -10.10 -5.98 -8.65
CA LEU A 291 -10.11 -4.69 -7.97
C LEU A 291 -9.89 -3.57 -8.99
N TYR A 292 -10.86 -2.69 -9.11
CA TYR A 292 -10.77 -1.43 -9.88
C TYR A 292 -10.52 -0.26 -8.93
N ILE A 293 -9.57 0.60 -9.27
CA ILE A 293 -9.18 1.78 -8.49
C ILE A 293 -9.09 2.98 -9.44
N ASP A 294 -9.91 4.00 -9.21
CA ASP A 294 -9.91 5.27 -9.93
C ASP A 294 -9.50 6.41 -8.98
N CYS A 295 -8.23 6.76 -9.00
CA CYS A 295 -7.70 7.88 -8.21
C CYS A 295 -7.97 9.25 -8.86
N THR A 296 -8.66 9.33 -10.01
CA THR A 296 -9.11 10.60 -10.60
C THR A 296 -10.42 11.08 -9.97
N GLN A 297 -11.29 10.14 -9.60
CA GLN A 297 -12.61 10.39 -9.03
C GLN A 297 -12.79 9.81 -7.62
N ASN A 298 -11.77 9.17 -7.07
CA ASN A 298 -11.83 8.43 -5.80
C ASN A 298 -12.94 7.37 -5.78
N LYS A 299 -13.08 6.63 -6.88
CA LYS A 299 -14.03 5.53 -7.03
C LYS A 299 -13.29 4.20 -7.11
N ALA A 300 -13.79 3.19 -6.43
CA ALA A 300 -13.27 1.82 -6.52
C ALA A 300 -14.42 0.84 -6.80
N GLY A 301 -14.07 -0.34 -7.31
CA GLY A 301 -15.01 -1.43 -7.54
C GLY A 301 -14.36 -2.77 -7.25
N ILE A 302 -15.16 -3.73 -6.78
CA ILE A 302 -14.72 -5.10 -6.48
C ILE A 302 -15.70 -6.07 -7.15
N GLU A 303 -15.15 -7.03 -7.93
CA GLU A 303 -15.94 -8.03 -8.66
C GLU A 303 -15.37 -9.45 -8.51
#